data_b6ed443cf6904ad1c3c40519efed7d95
#
_entry.id   b6ed443cf6904ad1c3c40519efed7d95
#
_cell.length_a   1.000
_cell.length_b   1.000
_cell.length_c   1.000
_cell.angle_alpha   90.00
_cell.angle_beta   90.00
_cell.angle_gamma   90.00
#
_symmetry.space_group_name_H-M   'P 1'
#
loop_
_entity.id
_entity.type
_entity.pdbx_description
1 polymer ?
#
loop_
_entity_poly.entity_id
_entity_poly.type
_entity_poly.pdbx_seq_one_letter_code
_entity_poly.pdbx_strand_id
1 'polypeptide(L)'
;NAASREHPCRVIVVTPGDRLADKARLDAQIRVGRDAGANEVVVLRLSGPLAGHASSVVTPFLLPDTPVVTWWPDVAPKVPADDPLGRLAIRRITDATNGLDPLECIKSRLKGYTSGDTDLAWSRITYWRALLTSALDEAPHEPITSALVSGLKTEPALDILAGWLASRIDGQVQRAVGDLKVELGRPRATTTPS
;
A
#
# COMPACT_ATOMS: atom_id res chain seq x y z
N ASN A 1 12.14 10.35 10.59
CA ASN A 1 12.38 11.60 11.36
C ASN A 1 12.60 12.86 10.50
N ALA A 2 12.98 12.76 9.21
CA ALA A 2 13.06 13.95 8.34
C ALA A 2 11.66 14.42 7.94
N ALA A 3 10.78 13.55 7.48
CA ALA A 3 9.41 13.87 7.09
C ALA A 3 8.58 14.51 8.22
N SER A 4 8.84 14.12 9.47
CA SER A 4 8.16 14.68 10.65
C SER A 4 8.51 16.15 10.93
N ARG A 5 9.66 16.64 10.44
CA ARG A 5 10.04 18.05 10.58
C ARG A 5 9.38 18.93 9.54
N GLU A 6 9.12 18.38 8.37
CA GLU A 6 8.49 19.09 7.25
C GLU A 6 6.97 19.11 7.37
N HIS A 7 6.39 18.05 7.95
CA HIS A 7 4.94 17.87 8.09
C HIS A 7 4.59 17.48 9.53
N PRO A 8 4.43 18.46 10.44
CA PRO A 8 4.01 18.17 11.81
C PRO A 8 2.66 17.48 11.83
N CYS A 9 2.59 16.35 12.54
CA CYS A 9 1.36 15.57 12.65
C CYS A 9 1.26 14.93 14.05
N ARG A 10 0.04 14.62 14.47
CA ARG A 10 -0.17 13.74 15.63
C ARG A 10 -0.18 12.30 15.13
N VAL A 11 0.69 11.47 15.70
CA VAL A 11 0.75 10.03 15.41
C VAL A 11 0.06 9.27 16.54
N ILE A 12 -1.01 8.54 16.20
CA ILE A 12 -1.73 7.68 17.15
C ILE A 12 -1.42 6.24 16.77
N VAL A 13 -0.68 5.54 17.63
CA VAL A 13 -0.34 4.13 17.46
C VAL A 13 -1.32 3.29 18.26
N VAL A 14 -2.09 2.46 17.58
CA VAL A 14 -3.03 1.52 18.21
C VAL A 14 -2.44 0.12 18.13
N THR A 15 -2.19 -0.50 19.27
CA THR A 15 -1.68 -1.87 19.34
C THR A 15 -2.66 -2.77 20.09
N PRO A 16 -2.87 -4.00 19.62
CA PRO A 16 -3.59 -4.98 20.42
C PRO A 16 -2.77 -5.33 21.66
N GLY A 17 -3.42 -5.35 22.81
CA GLY A 17 -2.96 -6.01 24.02
C GLY A 17 -3.46 -7.46 24.07
N ASP A 18 -3.66 -7.98 25.26
CA ASP A 18 -4.28 -9.29 25.43
C ASP A 18 -5.77 -9.23 25.05
N ARG A 19 -6.12 -9.82 23.90
CA ARG A 19 -7.50 -9.85 23.39
C ARG A 19 -8.40 -10.81 24.15
N LEU A 20 -7.82 -11.79 24.85
CA LEU A 20 -8.54 -12.82 25.61
C LEU A 20 -8.75 -12.42 27.06
N ALA A 21 -8.22 -11.27 27.49
CA ALA A 21 -8.46 -10.77 28.84
C ALA A 21 -9.95 -10.49 29.10
N ASP A 22 -10.47 -10.98 30.23
CA ASP A 22 -11.87 -10.78 30.61
C ASP A 22 -12.22 -9.31 30.86
N LYS A 23 -11.25 -8.51 31.26
CA LYS A 23 -11.44 -7.09 31.61
C LYS A 23 -10.94 -6.17 30.52
N ALA A 24 -11.76 -5.17 30.21
CA ALA A 24 -11.35 -4.06 29.35
C ALA A 24 -10.22 -3.26 30.02
N ARG A 25 -9.11 -3.07 29.28
CA ARG A 25 -7.98 -2.28 29.77
C ARG A 25 -7.39 -1.43 28.66
N LEU A 26 -7.11 -0.17 28.99
CA LEU A 26 -6.38 0.79 28.16
C LEU A 26 -5.07 1.16 28.86
N ASP A 27 -3.94 0.85 28.22
CA ASP A 27 -2.66 1.42 28.58
C ASP A 27 -2.29 2.49 27.54
N ALA A 28 -2.02 3.70 28.02
CA ALA A 28 -1.71 4.84 27.15
C ALA A 28 -0.36 5.44 27.50
N GLN A 29 0.42 5.83 26.48
CA GLN A 29 1.68 6.55 26.61
C GLN A 29 1.66 7.73 25.64
N ILE A 30 1.96 8.94 26.15
CA ILE A 30 2.12 10.14 25.31
C ILE A 30 3.60 10.50 25.31
N ARG A 31 4.15 10.69 24.10
CA ARG A 31 5.52 11.12 23.88
C ARG A 31 5.50 12.47 23.16
N VAL A 32 6.17 13.45 23.73
CA VAL A 32 6.29 14.80 23.18
C VAL A 32 7.74 15.27 23.21
N GLY A 33 8.11 16.21 22.35
CA GLY A 33 9.43 16.81 22.33
C GLY A 33 10.48 15.98 21.59
N ARG A 34 11.74 15.99 22.06
CA ARG A 34 12.91 15.45 21.33
C ARG A 34 12.76 14.00 20.85
N ASP A 35 12.10 13.17 21.64
CA ASP A 35 11.92 11.74 21.32
C ASP A 35 10.86 11.50 20.22
N ALA A 36 9.93 12.44 20.05
CA ALA A 36 8.89 12.41 19.03
C ALA A 36 9.19 13.30 17.81
N GLY A 37 10.30 14.04 17.83
CA GLY A 37 10.59 15.08 16.84
C GLY A 37 9.67 16.29 16.98
N ALA A 38 9.15 16.82 15.86
CA ALA A 38 8.12 17.87 15.87
C ALA A 38 6.70 17.34 16.11
N ASN A 39 6.57 16.03 16.31
CA ASN A 39 5.29 15.33 16.41
C ASN A 39 4.93 15.03 17.85
N GLU A 40 3.64 14.89 18.10
CA GLU A 40 3.08 14.26 19.29
C GLU A 40 2.76 12.80 18.94
N VAL A 41 3.26 11.86 19.74
CA VAL A 41 3.00 10.42 19.56
C VAL A 41 2.19 9.90 20.72
N VAL A 42 1.00 9.39 20.45
CA VAL A 42 0.11 8.74 21.40
C VAL A 42 0.12 7.24 21.11
N VAL A 43 0.52 6.42 22.07
CA VAL A 43 0.49 4.96 21.96
C VAL A 43 -0.64 4.44 22.83
N LEU A 44 -1.57 3.71 22.22
CA LEU A 44 -2.74 3.13 22.87
C LEU A 44 -2.68 1.60 22.75
N ARG A 45 -2.66 0.90 23.88
CA ARG A 45 -2.72 -0.55 23.92
C ARG A 45 -4.09 -0.98 24.48
N LEU A 46 -4.85 -1.71 23.65
CA LEU A 46 -6.23 -2.10 23.95
C LEU A 46 -6.30 -3.59 24.26
N SER A 47 -6.80 -3.96 25.45
CA SER A 47 -6.94 -5.36 25.88
C SER A 47 -8.39 -5.70 26.19
N GLY A 48 -8.71 -7.00 26.09
CA GLY A 48 -10.04 -7.54 26.34
C GLY A 48 -11.09 -6.98 25.40
N PRO A 49 -12.33 -6.76 25.86
CA PRO A 49 -13.43 -6.24 25.04
C PRO A 49 -13.11 -4.90 24.37
N LEU A 50 -12.21 -4.09 24.95
CA LEU A 50 -11.86 -2.77 24.40
C LEU A 50 -11.12 -2.88 23.05
N ALA A 51 -10.46 -4.00 22.77
CA ALA A 51 -9.77 -4.22 21.48
C ALA A 51 -10.70 -4.13 20.27
N GLY A 52 -12.00 -4.41 20.44
CA GLY A 52 -13.03 -4.26 19.40
C GLY A 52 -13.56 -2.83 19.23
N HIS A 53 -13.17 -1.89 20.09
CA HIS A 53 -13.68 -0.52 20.11
C HIS A 53 -12.62 0.54 19.82
N ALA A 54 -11.61 0.19 19.01
CA ALA A 54 -10.46 1.04 18.72
C ALA A 54 -10.85 2.43 18.17
N SER A 55 -11.83 2.53 17.29
CA SER A 55 -12.29 3.80 16.73
C SER A 55 -12.85 4.73 17.81
N SER A 56 -13.65 4.22 18.74
CA SER A 56 -14.22 5.00 19.85
C SER A 56 -13.11 5.52 20.80
N VAL A 57 -12.07 4.72 21.01
CA VAL A 57 -10.92 5.11 21.84
C VAL A 57 -10.06 6.16 21.16
N VAL A 58 -9.88 6.07 19.83
CA VAL A 58 -9.04 6.99 19.05
C VAL A 58 -9.72 8.35 18.85
N THR A 59 -11.03 8.38 18.63
CA THR A 59 -11.77 9.60 18.29
C THR A 59 -11.48 10.80 19.20
N PRO A 60 -11.39 10.69 20.54
CA PRO A 60 -11.08 11.82 21.41
C PRO A 60 -9.67 12.41 21.20
N PHE A 61 -8.76 11.67 20.58
CA PHE A 61 -7.39 12.12 20.30
C PHE A 61 -7.24 12.77 18.92
N LEU A 62 -8.26 12.71 18.07
CA LEU A 62 -8.21 13.35 16.75
C LEU A 62 -8.29 14.87 16.92
N LEU A 63 -7.54 15.57 16.07
CA LEU A 63 -7.62 17.03 16.00
C LEU A 63 -8.81 17.44 15.14
N PRO A 64 -9.62 18.43 15.56
CA PRO A 64 -10.68 18.97 14.74
C PRO A 64 -10.14 19.48 13.41
N ASP A 65 -10.90 19.29 12.34
CA ASP A 65 -10.62 19.79 10.98
C ASP A 65 -9.27 19.34 10.38
N THR A 66 -8.65 18.31 10.99
CA THR A 66 -7.39 17.77 10.51
C THR A 66 -7.64 16.47 9.74
N PRO A 67 -7.06 16.30 8.54
CA PRO A 67 -7.23 15.07 7.76
C PRO A 67 -6.62 13.87 8.49
N VAL A 68 -7.38 12.79 8.58
CA VAL A 68 -6.95 11.54 9.20
C VAL A 68 -6.43 10.59 8.12
N VAL A 69 -5.27 10.01 8.38
CA VAL A 69 -4.69 8.92 7.57
C VAL A 69 -4.55 7.70 8.46
N THR A 70 -5.11 6.57 8.05
CA THR A 70 -4.92 5.30 8.74
C THR A 70 -3.95 4.42 7.97
N TRP A 71 -2.98 3.87 8.67
CA TRP A 71 -1.98 2.98 8.10
C TRP A 71 -1.89 1.68 8.88
N TRP A 72 -1.97 0.56 8.19
CA TRP A 72 -1.71 -0.77 8.70
C TRP A 72 -0.36 -1.27 8.17
N PRO A 73 0.71 -1.18 8.99
CA PRO A 73 2.05 -1.61 8.56
C PRO A 73 2.21 -3.12 8.44
N ASP A 74 1.33 -3.88 9.05
CA ASP A 74 1.33 -5.35 9.09
C ASP A 74 0.00 -5.88 8.52
N VAL A 75 -0.71 -6.74 9.21
CA VAL A 75 -1.97 -7.31 8.74
C VAL A 75 -3.04 -6.23 8.67
N ALA A 76 -3.50 -5.94 7.47
CA ALA A 76 -4.58 -4.99 7.21
C ALA A 76 -5.93 -5.70 7.04
N PRO A 77 -7.06 -4.99 7.27
CA PRO A 77 -8.39 -5.51 6.97
C PRO A 77 -8.53 -5.83 5.48
N LYS A 78 -9.38 -6.81 5.14
CA LYS A 78 -9.67 -7.17 3.73
C LYS A 78 -10.22 -5.98 2.94
N VAL A 79 -11.11 -5.21 3.57
CA VAL A 79 -11.70 -3.98 3.03
C VAL A 79 -11.39 -2.86 4.02
N PRO A 80 -10.32 -2.08 3.80
CA PRO A 80 -9.89 -1.02 4.74
C PRO A 80 -10.96 0.04 5.00
N ALA A 81 -11.78 0.36 4.01
CA ALA A 81 -12.85 1.36 4.13
C ALA A 81 -14.01 0.91 5.06
N ASP A 82 -14.19 -0.39 5.26
CA ASP A 82 -15.22 -0.94 6.17
C ASP A 82 -14.72 -1.07 7.62
N ASP A 83 -13.40 -1.02 7.82
CA ASP A 83 -12.81 -1.05 9.15
C ASP A 83 -13.19 0.19 9.97
N PRO A 84 -13.53 0.08 11.27
CA PRO A 84 -13.90 1.22 12.09
C PRO A 84 -12.85 2.35 12.14
N LEU A 85 -11.55 2.03 12.10
CA LEU A 85 -10.48 3.04 12.01
C LEU A 85 -10.37 3.59 10.57
N GLY A 86 -10.59 2.74 9.58
CA GLY A 86 -10.58 3.14 8.18
C GLY A 86 -11.68 4.13 7.81
N ARG A 87 -12.85 4.03 8.46
CA ARG A 87 -13.97 4.97 8.29
C ARG A 87 -13.69 6.38 8.82
N LEU A 88 -12.76 6.52 9.76
CA LEU A 88 -12.32 7.82 10.25
C LEU A 88 -11.39 8.53 9.27
N ALA A 89 -10.81 7.81 8.33
CA ALA A 89 -9.70 8.28 7.50
C ALA A 89 -10.15 8.69 6.10
N ILE A 90 -9.57 9.78 5.60
CA ILE A 90 -9.67 10.17 4.19
C ILE A 90 -8.68 9.38 3.31
N ARG A 91 -7.60 8.84 3.91
CA ARG A 91 -6.61 7.98 3.27
C ARG A 91 -6.35 6.74 4.11
N ARG A 92 -6.30 5.59 3.45
CA ARG A 92 -6.06 4.28 4.07
C ARG A 92 -4.88 3.64 3.37
N ILE A 93 -3.81 3.38 4.14
CA ILE A 93 -2.55 2.83 3.62
C ILE A 93 -2.40 1.40 4.12
N THR A 94 -2.13 0.49 3.21
CA THR A 94 -1.87 -0.93 3.47
C THR A 94 -0.57 -1.36 2.84
N ASP A 95 -0.06 -2.53 3.23
CA ASP A 95 1.07 -3.19 2.59
C ASP A 95 0.75 -4.68 2.39
N ALA A 96 0.44 -5.05 1.18
CA ALA A 96 0.11 -6.43 0.85
C ALA A 96 1.29 -7.39 1.05
N THR A 97 2.52 -6.90 0.94
CA THR A 97 3.73 -7.73 1.07
C THR A 97 3.84 -8.37 2.46
N ASN A 98 3.29 -7.71 3.48
CA ASN A 98 3.31 -8.18 4.87
C ASN A 98 2.14 -9.12 5.22
N GLY A 99 1.27 -9.42 4.26
CA GLY A 99 0.19 -10.40 4.45
C GLY A 99 0.67 -11.84 4.34
N LEU A 100 -0.10 -12.79 4.89
CA LEU A 100 0.19 -14.23 4.81
C LEU A 100 0.19 -14.73 3.35
N ASP A 101 -0.69 -14.19 2.52
CA ASP A 101 -0.72 -14.40 1.08
C ASP A 101 -0.79 -13.03 0.40
N PRO A 102 0.37 -12.48 -0.04
CA PRO A 102 0.44 -11.16 -0.63
C PRO A 102 -0.46 -10.97 -1.85
N LEU A 103 -0.59 -11.99 -2.69
CA LEU A 103 -1.41 -11.91 -3.91
C LEU A 103 -2.90 -11.88 -3.57
N GLU A 104 -3.36 -12.72 -2.64
CA GLU A 104 -4.76 -12.69 -2.18
C GLU A 104 -5.06 -11.38 -1.42
N CYS A 105 -4.09 -10.82 -0.72
CA CYS A 105 -4.23 -9.48 -0.12
C CYS A 105 -4.53 -8.42 -1.17
N ILE A 106 -3.75 -8.35 -2.25
CA ILE A 106 -3.99 -7.40 -3.36
C ILE A 106 -5.34 -7.65 -4.02
N LYS A 107 -5.67 -8.91 -4.32
CA LYS A 107 -6.97 -9.25 -4.95
C LYS A 107 -8.17 -8.86 -4.10
N SER A 108 -8.10 -9.09 -2.79
CA SER A 108 -9.19 -8.72 -1.88
C SER A 108 -9.36 -7.20 -1.80
N ARG A 109 -8.25 -6.45 -1.79
CA ARG A 109 -8.26 -4.97 -1.78
C ARG A 109 -8.78 -4.40 -3.08
N LEU A 110 -8.47 -5.00 -4.24
CA LEU A 110 -9.03 -4.60 -5.52
C LEU A 110 -10.56 -4.76 -5.56
N LYS A 111 -11.10 -5.85 -4.99
CA LYS A 111 -12.55 -6.06 -4.91
C LYS A 111 -13.25 -5.06 -3.99
N GLY A 112 -12.61 -4.68 -2.90
CA GLY A 112 -13.15 -3.74 -1.90
C GLY A 112 -12.62 -2.32 -2.02
N TYR A 113 -12.00 -1.97 -3.15
CA TYR A 113 -11.38 -0.65 -3.33
C TYR A 113 -12.37 0.48 -3.16
N THR A 114 -11.97 1.45 -2.36
CA THR A 114 -12.68 2.71 -2.18
C THR A 114 -11.71 3.87 -2.37
N SER A 115 -12.20 4.99 -2.91
CA SER A 115 -11.37 6.19 -3.08
C SER A 115 -10.67 6.57 -1.78
N GLY A 116 -9.37 6.80 -1.85
CA GLY A 116 -8.50 7.03 -0.68
C GLY A 116 -7.72 5.80 -0.21
N ASP A 117 -8.00 4.61 -0.73
CA ASP A 117 -7.20 3.41 -0.47
C ASP A 117 -5.91 3.44 -1.29
N THR A 118 -4.81 3.03 -0.65
CA THR A 118 -3.50 2.92 -1.28
C THR A 118 -2.74 1.74 -0.67
N ASP A 119 -2.10 0.93 -1.53
CA ASP A 119 -1.18 -0.11 -1.06
C ASP A 119 0.26 0.26 -1.39
N LEU A 120 1.20 0.02 -0.47
CA LEU A 120 2.61 0.35 -0.67
C LEU A 120 3.25 -0.44 -1.80
N ALA A 121 2.68 -1.58 -2.21
CA ALA A 121 3.11 -2.30 -3.40
C ALA A 121 3.05 -1.42 -4.67
N TRP A 122 2.10 -0.47 -4.76
CA TRP A 122 2.05 0.54 -5.82
C TRP A 122 3.27 1.48 -5.79
N SER A 123 3.70 1.90 -4.61
CA SER A 123 4.87 2.78 -4.47
C SER A 123 6.16 2.08 -4.90
N ARG A 124 6.27 0.77 -4.68
CA ARG A 124 7.44 -0.04 -5.06
C ARG A 124 7.67 -0.10 -6.57
N ILE A 125 6.64 0.04 -7.39
CA ILE A 125 6.79 0.04 -8.86
C ILE A 125 7.07 1.43 -9.44
N THR A 126 7.22 2.48 -8.63
CA THR A 126 7.41 3.85 -9.12
C THR A 126 8.64 3.98 -10.01
N TYR A 127 9.78 3.43 -9.62
CA TYR A 127 11.00 3.43 -10.44
C TYR A 127 10.85 2.61 -11.73
N TRP A 128 10.20 1.45 -11.65
CA TRP A 128 9.90 0.66 -12.82
C TRP A 128 9.04 1.42 -13.83
N ARG A 129 8.00 2.08 -13.37
CA ARG A 129 7.14 2.90 -14.24
C ARG A 129 7.94 4.03 -14.91
N ALA A 130 8.80 4.72 -14.15
CA ALA A 130 9.65 5.77 -14.69
C ALA A 130 10.63 5.24 -15.76
N LEU A 131 11.35 4.15 -15.46
CA LEU A 131 12.30 3.53 -16.38
C LEU A 131 11.61 3.04 -17.66
N LEU A 132 10.47 2.36 -17.53
CA LEU A 132 9.72 1.85 -18.68
C LEU A 132 9.17 2.99 -19.54
N THR A 133 8.67 4.07 -18.91
CA THR A 133 8.22 5.25 -19.67
C THR A 133 9.38 5.88 -20.44
N SER A 134 10.54 6.09 -19.81
CA SER A 134 11.73 6.61 -20.50
C SER A 134 12.20 5.71 -21.64
N ALA A 135 12.19 4.38 -21.44
CA ALA A 135 12.59 3.44 -22.49
C ALA A 135 11.60 3.42 -23.69
N LEU A 136 10.34 3.76 -23.45
CA LEU A 136 9.32 3.87 -24.51
C LEU A 136 9.42 5.18 -25.29
N ASP A 137 9.99 6.23 -24.69
CA ASP A 137 10.24 7.52 -25.33
C ASP A 137 11.48 7.50 -26.26
N GLU A 138 12.31 6.42 -26.18
CA GLU A 138 13.45 6.24 -27.06
C GLU A 138 13.05 5.59 -28.41
N ALA A 139 13.75 5.98 -29.47
CA ALA A 139 13.56 5.37 -30.79
C ALA A 139 14.00 3.87 -30.79
N PRO A 140 13.31 3.01 -31.57
CA PRO A 140 12.20 3.28 -32.48
C PRO A 140 10.86 3.41 -31.72
N HIS A 141 10.02 4.35 -32.14
CA HIS A 141 8.70 4.60 -31.54
C HIS A 141 7.61 3.64 -32.03
N GLU A 142 7.96 2.39 -32.27
CA GLU A 142 7.02 1.37 -32.68
C GLU A 142 6.12 0.94 -31.50
N PRO A 143 4.85 0.63 -31.77
CA PRO A 143 3.93 0.22 -30.71
C PRO A 143 4.40 -1.07 -30.02
N ILE A 144 4.25 -1.13 -28.71
CA ILE A 144 4.52 -2.35 -27.95
C ILE A 144 3.32 -3.28 -28.09
N THR A 145 3.58 -4.50 -28.56
CA THR A 145 2.55 -5.52 -28.79
C THR A 145 2.51 -6.62 -27.72
N SER A 146 3.55 -6.70 -26.91
CA SER A 146 3.58 -7.65 -25.79
C SER A 146 4.47 -7.15 -24.66
N ALA A 147 4.19 -7.61 -23.45
CA ALA A 147 5.06 -7.42 -22.30
C ALA A 147 5.09 -8.68 -21.42
N LEU A 148 6.26 -8.97 -20.88
CA LEU A 148 6.45 -10.02 -19.88
C LEU A 148 7.00 -9.39 -18.60
N VAL A 149 6.31 -9.59 -17.47
CA VAL A 149 6.80 -9.23 -16.13
C VAL A 149 7.12 -10.52 -15.39
N SER A 150 8.38 -10.74 -15.09
CA SER A 150 8.88 -11.92 -14.39
C SER A 150 9.46 -11.56 -13.03
N GLY A 151 9.38 -12.48 -12.08
CA GLY A 151 9.92 -12.33 -10.72
C GLY A 151 9.25 -13.25 -9.71
N LEU A 152 9.49 -13.02 -8.42
CA LEU A 152 8.96 -13.86 -7.35
C LEU A 152 7.43 -13.90 -7.36
N LYS A 153 6.86 -15.07 -7.11
CA LYS A 153 5.41 -15.27 -7.00
C LYS A 153 4.81 -14.46 -5.84
N THR A 154 5.57 -14.29 -4.76
CA THR A 154 5.14 -13.63 -3.53
C THR A 154 5.31 -12.11 -3.55
N GLU A 155 5.70 -11.52 -4.71
CA GLU A 155 5.91 -10.08 -4.84
C GLU A 155 4.70 -9.42 -5.56
N PRO A 156 3.72 -8.89 -4.79
CA PRO A 156 2.48 -8.34 -5.36
C PRO A 156 2.72 -7.08 -6.19
N ALA A 157 3.84 -6.38 -5.99
CA ALA A 157 4.18 -5.20 -6.78
C ALA A 157 4.36 -5.54 -8.27
N LEU A 158 4.83 -6.77 -8.59
CA LEU A 158 4.99 -7.20 -9.98
C LEU A 158 3.65 -7.49 -10.66
N ASP A 159 2.65 -7.96 -9.91
CA ASP A 159 1.29 -8.14 -10.43
C ASP A 159 0.64 -6.79 -10.71
N ILE A 160 0.87 -5.79 -9.84
CA ILE A 160 0.44 -4.41 -10.06
C ILE A 160 1.16 -3.80 -11.28
N LEU A 161 2.48 -4.08 -11.45
CA LEU A 161 3.24 -3.61 -12.60
C LEU A 161 2.70 -4.20 -13.90
N ALA A 162 2.40 -5.50 -13.93
CA ALA A 162 1.78 -6.15 -15.08
C ALA A 162 0.42 -5.54 -15.41
N GLY A 163 -0.42 -5.29 -14.40
CA GLY A 163 -1.71 -4.61 -14.56
C GLY A 163 -1.56 -3.17 -15.07
N TRP A 164 -0.55 -2.43 -14.59
CA TRP A 164 -0.25 -1.10 -15.08
C TRP A 164 0.17 -1.12 -16.55
N LEU A 165 1.04 -2.04 -16.95
CA LEU A 165 1.43 -2.22 -18.37
C LEU A 165 0.20 -2.57 -19.22
N ALA A 166 -0.64 -3.50 -18.78
CA ALA A 166 -1.86 -3.88 -19.50
C ALA A 166 -2.83 -2.70 -19.70
N SER A 167 -2.79 -1.69 -18.84
CA SER A 167 -3.60 -0.47 -18.99
C SER A 167 -2.97 0.57 -19.94
N ARG A 168 -1.72 0.35 -20.42
CA ARG A 168 -0.93 1.33 -21.18
C ARG A 168 -0.55 0.88 -22.58
N ILE A 169 -0.49 -0.42 -22.81
CA ILE A 169 -0.11 -0.99 -24.10
C ILE A 169 -1.30 -1.72 -24.72
N ASP A 170 -1.40 -1.64 -26.04
CA ASP A 170 -2.39 -2.39 -26.80
C ASP A 170 -1.79 -3.75 -27.21
N GLY A 171 -1.67 -4.66 -26.25
CA GLY A 171 -1.02 -5.93 -26.45
C GLY A 171 -1.17 -6.89 -25.27
N GLN A 172 -0.59 -8.09 -25.42
CA GLN A 172 -0.66 -9.09 -24.35
C GLN A 172 0.38 -8.80 -23.26
N VAL A 173 -0.06 -8.78 -22.01
CA VAL A 173 0.82 -8.72 -20.83
C VAL A 173 0.78 -10.05 -20.11
N GLN A 174 1.96 -10.63 -19.89
CA GLN A 174 2.11 -11.89 -19.17
C GLN A 174 2.85 -11.67 -17.86
N ARG A 175 2.43 -12.37 -16.82
CA ARG A 175 3.11 -12.48 -15.54
C ARG A 175 3.72 -13.87 -15.40
N ALA A 176 5.02 -13.97 -15.17
CA ALA A 176 5.74 -15.23 -15.01
C ALA A 176 6.50 -15.28 -13.67
N VAL A 177 6.77 -16.49 -13.19
CA VAL A 177 7.64 -16.72 -12.04
C VAL A 177 9.05 -17.03 -12.56
N GLY A 178 10.06 -16.34 -12.04
CA GLY A 178 11.45 -16.47 -12.48
C GLY A 178 12.33 -15.34 -11.95
N ASP A 179 13.40 -15.05 -12.67
CA ASP A 179 14.26 -13.91 -12.37
C ASP A 179 13.51 -12.59 -12.58
N LEU A 180 13.91 -11.58 -11.82
CA LEU A 180 13.29 -10.25 -11.91
C LEU A 180 13.68 -9.59 -13.24
N LYS A 181 12.70 -9.47 -14.14
CA LYS A 181 12.86 -8.76 -15.41
C LYS A 181 11.54 -8.26 -15.97
N VAL A 182 11.62 -7.25 -16.82
CA VAL A 182 10.53 -6.79 -17.67
C VAL A 182 11.01 -6.80 -19.12
N GLU A 183 10.30 -7.48 -20.00
CA GLU A 183 10.55 -7.52 -21.42
C GLU A 183 9.39 -6.88 -22.17
N LEU A 184 9.71 -6.01 -23.12
CA LEU A 184 8.74 -5.38 -24.02
C LEU A 184 8.97 -5.88 -25.43
N GLY A 185 7.94 -6.45 -26.05
CA GLY A 185 7.99 -6.94 -27.42
C GLY A 185 7.39 -5.93 -28.40
N ARG A 186 8.11 -5.70 -29.52
CA ARG A 186 7.65 -4.91 -30.68
C ARG A 186 7.39 -5.84 -31.86
N PRO A 187 6.60 -5.42 -32.88
CA PRO A 187 6.44 -6.19 -34.10
C PRO A 187 7.82 -6.44 -34.74
N ARG A 188 8.09 -7.64 -35.16
CA ARG A 188 9.28 -7.88 -36.03
C ARG A 188 9.07 -7.15 -37.33
N ALA A 189 10.01 -6.31 -37.73
CA ALA A 189 10.05 -5.80 -39.09
C ALA A 189 10.05 -7.00 -40.06
N THR A 190 8.99 -7.15 -40.83
CA THR A 190 8.96 -8.13 -41.95
C THR A 190 9.91 -7.62 -42.98
N THR A 191 11.13 -8.14 -43.00
CA THR A 191 12.04 -7.99 -44.16
C THR A 191 11.38 -8.77 -45.30
N THR A 192 10.71 -8.09 -46.20
CA THR A 192 10.27 -8.67 -47.45
C THR A 192 11.55 -8.92 -48.25
N PRO A 193 11.91 -10.18 -48.61
CA PRO A 193 13.03 -10.41 -49.52
C PRO A 193 12.62 -9.88 -50.87
N SER A 194 13.47 -9.01 -51.44
CA SER A 194 13.40 -8.53 -52.83
C SER A 194 13.74 -9.61 -53.81
#